data_42b157533db7bb85081f2578910049da
#
_entry.id   42b157533db7bb85081f2578910049da
#
_cell.length_a   1.000
_cell.length_b   1.000
_cell.length_c   1.000
_cell.angle_alpha   90.00
_cell.angle_beta   90.00
_cell.angle_gamma   90.00
#
_symmetry.space_group_name_H-M   'P 1'
#
loop_
_entity.id
_entity.type
_entity.pdbx_description
1 polymer ?
#
loop_
_entity_poly.entity_id
_entity_poly.type
_entity_poly.pdbx_seq_one_letter_code
_entity_poly.pdbx_strand_id
1 'polypeptide(L)'
;MEINTFVGILFPQLLITAKTLKNYTGAYNRHLILELGSMELGDVTKNQLVNLLATLPAQTRYQTLMVARVIFREAMERDLISENPAKTIKPPRIEVKPGKFLTWEELSVIDFGKQTARIQFLALHGCRYGEAVALLESDIYDGLVHINKSAAGDTKTVAGNRAVPLLSPFPGFAKSQKRLAALLKPYGVTVHSLRKTYAHILKSSQIHVTTAAKMMGHSNPLVTLKIYTLVLDDEIVKSASAIEAFMVKSSLDNQGKKFAS
;
A
#
# COMPACT_ATOMS: atom_id res chain seq x y z
N MET A 1 24.22 -29.46 7.06
CA MET A 1 23.67 -29.12 5.72
C MET A 1 23.93 -27.65 5.45
N GLU A 2 24.60 -27.33 4.35
CA GLU A 2 24.83 -25.95 3.95
C GLU A 2 23.51 -25.18 3.67
N ILE A 3 23.49 -23.91 4.01
CA ILE A 3 22.31 -23.03 3.83
C ILE A 3 21.88 -22.98 2.37
N ASN A 4 22.81 -22.90 1.43
CA ASN A 4 22.48 -22.83 0.00
C ASN A 4 21.76 -24.10 -0.48
N THR A 5 22.23 -25.27 -0.05
CA THR A 5 21.58 -26.56 -0.33
C THR A 5 20.18 -26.60 0.29
N PHE A 6 20.06 -26.18 1.56
CA PHE A 6 18.77 -26.16 2.24
C PHE A 6 17.77 -25.22 1.58
N VAL A 7 18.18 -24.00 1.23
CA VAL A 7 17.33 -22.99 0.56
C VAL A 7 16.87 -23.49 -0.82
N GLY A 8 17.74 -24.20 -1.56
CA GLY A 8 17.40 -24.83 -2.84
C GLY A 8 16.28 -25.87 -2.70
N ILE A 9 16.25 -26.62 -1.59
CA ILE A 9 15.18 -27.58 -1.28
C ILE A 9 13.94 -26.87 -0.74
N LEU A 10 14.11 -25.90 0.15
CA LEU A 10 13.04 -25.24 0.88
C LEU A 10 12.17 -24.37 -0.01
N PHE A 11 12.75 -23.46 -0.79
CA PHE A 11 12.00 -22.43 -1.53
C PHE A 11 10.95 -23.00 -2.49
N PRO A 12 11.21 -24.08 -3.25
CA PRO A 12 10.18 -24.72 -4.07
C PRO A 12 9.01 -25.33 -3.29
N GLN A 13 9.23 -25.68 -2.00
CA GLN A 13 8.23 -26.33 -1.15
C GLN A 13 7.35 -25.32 -0.37
N LEU A 14 7.73 -24.03 -0.34
CA LEU A 14 6.96 -23.01 0.38
C LEU A 14 5.59 -22.79 -0.28
N LEU A 15 4.53 -22.91 0.49
CA LEU A 15 3.14 -22.61 0.06
C LEU A 15 2.88 -21.11 0.03
N ILE A 16 3.59 -20.41 -0.84
CA ILE A 16 3.51 -18.95 -1.01
C ILE A 16 3.29 -18.58 -2.49
N THR A 17 2.84 -17.34 -2.73
CA THR A 17 2.65 -16.88 -4.12
C THR A 17 3.97 -16.80 -4.87
N ALA A 18 3.94 -17.02 -6.20
CA ALA A 18 5.12 -16.90 -7.07
C ALA A 18 5.84 -15.54 -6.91
N LYS A 19 5.08 -14.45 -6.69
CA LYS A 19 5.64 -13.12 -6.41
C LYS A 19 6.39 -13.06 -5.07
N THR A 20 5.85 -13.68 -4.03
CA THR A 20 6.52 -13.75 -2.72
C THR A 20 7.79 -14.59 -2.81
N LEU A 21 7.72 -15.73 -3.48
CA LEU A 21 8.89 -16.59 -3.73
C LEU A 21 9.99 -15.83 -4.48
N LYS A 22 9.64 -15.11 -5.56
CA LYS A 22 10.59 -14.27 -6.30
C LYS A 22 11.26 -13.22 -5.41
N ASN A 23 10.50 -12.61 -4.49
CA ASN A 23 11.06 -11.64 -3.54
C ASN A 23 12.00 -12.30 -2.53
N TYR A 24 11.65 -13.49 -2.02
CA TYR A 24 12.50 -14.25 -1.09
C TYR A 24 13.80 -14.68 -1.76
N THR A 25 13.71 -15.28 -2.95
CA THR A 25 14.88 -15.66 -3.75
C THR A 25 15.76 -14.44 -4.05
N GLY A 26 15.13 -13.32 -4.42
CA GLY A 26 15.88 -12.08 -4.69
C GLY A 26 16.57 -11.50 -3.45
N ALA A 27 15.98 -11.57 -2.27
CA ALA A 27 16.61 -11.12 -1.03
C ALA A 27 17.74 -12.07 -0.60
N TYR A 28 17.53 -13.38 -0.68
CA TYR A 28 18.52 -14.39 -0.40
C TYR A 28 19.76 -14.24 -1.29
N ASN A 29 19.57 -14.25 -2.62
CA ASN A 29 20.66 -14.19 -3.59
C ASN A 29 21.47 -12.89 -3.54
N ARG A 30 20.84 -11.77 -3.16
CA ARG A 30 21.55 -10.48 -3.11
C ARG A 30 22.24 -10.22 -1.78
N HIS A 31 21.74 -10.76 -0.67
CA HIS A 31 22.13 -10.29 0.66
C HIS A 31 22.55 -11.39 1.63
N LEU A 32 22.20 -12.65 1.40
CA LEU A 32 22.51 -13.73 2.33
C LEU A 32 23.48 -14.76 1.76
N ILE A 33 23.37 -15.07 0.47
CA ILE A 33 24.12 -16.17 -0.16
C ILE A 33 25.63 -16.00 -0.08
N LEU A 34 26.13 -14.77 -0.27
CA LEU A 34 27.59 -14.51 -0.34
C LEU A 34 28.29 -14.79 1.00
N GLU A 35 27.65 -14.47 2.10
CA GLU A 35 28.26 -14.62 3.43
C GLU A 35 27.83 -15.88 4.15
N LEU A 36 26.62 -16.36 3.89
CA LEU A 36 26.05 -17.48 4.66
C LEU A 36 25.83 -18.72 3.82
N GLY A 37 25.82 -18.66 2.50
CA GLY A 37 25.37 -19.74 1.62
C GLY A 37 26.19 -21.04 1.77
N SER A 38 27.48 -20.95 1.99
CA SER A 38 28.41 -22.07 2.20
C SER A 38 28.56 -22.50 3.67
N MET A 39 27.90 -21.80 4.59
CA MET A 39 27.92 -22.16 6.00
C MET A 39 26.93 -23.29 6.31
N GLU A 40 27.29 -24.11 7.30
CA GLU A 40 26.34 -25.05 7.88
C GLU A 40 25.23 -24.29 8.63
N LEU A 41 23.99 -24.78 8.55
CA LEU A 41 22.82 -24.17 9.22
C LEU A 41 23.05 -23.93 10.71
N GLY A 42 23.71 -24.90 11.40
CA GLY A 42 23.96 -24.84 12.84
C GLY A 42 25.08 -23.88 13.25
N ASP A 43 25.92 -23.46 12.31
CA ASP A 43 27.08 -22.60 12.59
C ASP A 43 26.76 -21.12 12.49
N VAL A 44 25.56 -20.78 11.98
CA VAL A 44 25.14 -19.37 11.83
C VAL A 44 24.74 -18.79 13.18
N THR A 45 25.46 -17.79 13.61
CA THR A 45 25.20 -17.09 14.85
C THR A 45 24.32 -15.85 14.64
N LYS A 46 23.63 -15.44 15.70
CA LYS A 46 22.89 -14.17 15.74
C LYS A 46 23.80 -12.97 15.40
N ASN A 47 25.05 -12.95 15.89
CA ASN A 47 25.96 -11.83 15.68
C ASN A 47 26.37 -11.70 14.22
N GLN A 48 26.61 -12.80 13.50
CA GLN A 48 26.88 -12.77 12.06
C GLN A 48 25.68 -12.18 11.30
N LEU A 49 24.46 -12.63 11.60
CA LEU A 49 23.26 -12.06 11.00
C LEU A 49 23.09 -10.55 11.30
N VAL A 50 23.33 -10.14 12.54
CA VAL A 50 23.25 -8.71 12.91
C VAL A 50 24.26 -7.88 12.13
N ASN A 51 25.53 -8.34 12.04
CA ASN A 51 26.58 -7.64 11.30
C ASN A 51 26.23 -7.51 9.82
N LEU A 52 25.83 -8.61 9.17
CA LEU A 52 25.42 -8.59 7.77
C LEU A 52 24.24 -7.64 7.55
N LEU A 53 23.20 -7.74 8.38
CA LEU A 53 22.02 -6.91 8.28
C LEU A 53 22.30 -5.42 8.54
N ALA A 54 23.30 -5.10 9.39
CA ALA A 54 23.65 -3.72 9.71
C ALA A 54 24.17 -2.93 8.50
N THR A 55 24.76 -3.59 7.50
CA THR A 55 25.24 -2.96 6.27
C THR A 55 24.13 -2.51 5.34
N LEU A 56 22.90 -3.00 5.52
CA LEU A 56 21.79 -2.79 4.61
C LEU A 56 20.91 -1.59 4.99
N PRO A 57 20.35 -0.85 4.01
CA PRO A 57 19.34 0.17 4.27
C PRO A 57 18.13 -0.42 5.03
N ALA A 58 17.48 0.37 5.87
CA ALA A 58 16.43 -0.09 6.80
C ALA A 58 15.33 -0.97 6.14
N GLN A 59 14.79 -0.55 4.99
CA GLN A 59 13.77 -1.32 4.27
C GLN A 59 14.31 -2.67 3.75
N THR A 60 15.50 -2.68 3.18
CA THR A 60 16.17 -3.90 2.70
C THR A 60 16.50 -4.81 3.86
N ARG A 61 17.03 -4.25 4.96
CA ARG A 61 17.32 -4.95 6.22
C ARG A 61 16.08 -5.67 6.75
N TYR A 62 14.94 -4.98 6.79
CA TYR A 62 13.68 -5.58 7.22
C TYR A 62 13.31 -6.79 6.35
N GLN A 63 13.33 -6.62 5.03
CA GLN A 63 12.97 -7.68 4.09
C GLN A 63 13.92 -8.88 4.19
N THR A 64 15.23 -8.64 4.24
CA THR A 64 16.25 -9.68 4.37
C THR A 64 16.13 -10.42 5.71
N LEU A 65 15.87 -9.72 6.82
CA LEU A 65 15.61 -10.33 8.12
C LEU A 65 14.37 -11.24 8.08
N MET A 66 13.29 -10.83 7.40
CA MET A 66 12.10 -11.69 7.29
C MET A 66 12.41 -12.98 6.52
N VAL A 67 13.22 -12.92 5.46
CA VAL A 67 13.65 -14.10 4.71
C VAL A 67 14.54 -15.01 5.58
N ALA A 68 15.52 -14.44 6.28
CA ALA A 68 16.36 -15.20 7.21
C ALA A 68 15.52 -15.91 8.30
N ARG A 69 14.53 -15.21 8.88
CA ARG A 69 13.62 -15.81 9.86
C ARG A 69 12.84 -16.99 9.31
N VAL A 70 12.39 -16.92 8.06
CA VAL A 70 11.69 -18.04 7.41
C VAL A 70 12.65 -19.22 7.23
N ILE A 71 13.84 -18.98 6.67
CA ILE A 71 14.84 -20.05 6.43
C ILE A 71 15.16 -20.79 7.73
N PHE A 72 15.54 -20.06 8.78
CA PHE A 72 15.93 -20.69 10.04
C PHE A 72 14.75 -21.24 10.87
N ARG A 73 13.53 -20.72 10.69
CA ARG A 73 12.33 -21.32 11.26
C ARG A 73 12.06 -22.68 10.63
N GLU A 74 12.07 -22.76 9.32
CA GLU A 74 11.86 -24.01 8.59
C GLU A 74 12.96 -25.05 8.88
N ALA A 75 14.21 -24.60 9.06
CA ALA A 75 15.29 -25.48 9.48
C ALA A 75 15.07 -26.03 10.88
N MET A 76 14.56 -25.22 11.81
CA MET A 76 14.23 -25.64 13.17
C MET A 76 13.01 -26.59 13.18
N GLU A 77 11.96 -26.31 12.41
CA GLU A 77 10.78 -27.19 12.28
C GLU A 77 11.09 -28.55 11.64
N ARG A 78 12.24 -28.67 10.97
CA ARG A 78 12.76 -29.92 10.39
C ARG A 78 13.87 -30.56 11.23
N ASP A 79 14.05 -30.13 12.47
CA ASP A 79 15.04 -30.62 13.42
C ASP A 79 16.50 -30.54 12.93
N LEU A 80 16.80 -29.64 11.97
CA LEU A 80 18.16 -29.42 11.46
C LEU A 80 18.99 -28.51 12.35
N ILE A 81 18.33 -27.67 13.17
CA ILE A 81 18.93 -26.78 14.16
C ILE A 81 18.05 -26.73 15.41
N SER A 82 18.64 -26.50 16.57
CA SER A 82 17.94 -26.44 17.85
C SER A 82 17.24 -25.10 18.09
N GLU A 83 17.75 -24.01 17.51
CA GLU A 83 17.17 -22.67 17.66
C GLU A 83 17.32 -21.81 16.40
N ASN A 84 16.43 -20.82 16.25
CA ASN A 84 16.47 -19.89 15.12
C ASN A 84 17.30 -18.65 15.50
N PRO A 85 18.51 -18.45 14.93
CA PRO A 85 19.40 -17.33 15.26
C PRO A 85 18.81 -15.96 14.87
N ALA A 86 17.83 -15.92 13.94
CA ALA A 86 17.18 -14.69 13.50
C ALA A 86 15.97 -14.29 14.38
N LYS A 87 15.49 -15.19 15.28
CA LYS A 87 14.23 -15.00 16.03
C LYS A 87 14.23 -13.73 16.86
N THR A 88 15.30 -13.50 17.60
CA THR A 88 15.40 -12.40 18.57
C THR A 88 15.95 -11.09 18.01
N ILE A 89 16.36 -11.05 16.73
CA ILE A 89 16.85 -9.82 16.09
C ILE A 89 15.67 -8.88 15.91
N LYS A 90 15.73 -7.68 16.50
CA LYS A 90 14.69 -6.67 16.35
C LYS A 90 14.69 -6.11 14.92
N PRO A 91 13.53 -6.05 14.25
CA PRO A 91 13.44 -5.42 12.94
C PRO A 91 13.77 -3.92 13.06
N PRO A 92 14.37 -3.32 12.02
CA PRO A 92 14.66 -1.91 12.01
C PRO A 92 13.37 -1.08 12.06
N ARG A 93 13.42 0.06 12.71
CA ARG A 93 12.35 1.05 12.63
C ARG A 93 12.38 1.71 11.25
N ILE A 94 11.30 1.57 10.50
CA ILE A 94 11.17 2.17 9.17
C ILE A 94 10.35 3.44 9.32
N GLU A 95 10.97 4.59 9.07
CA GLU A 95 10.26 5.85 8.98
C GLU A 95 9.53 5.90 7.63
N VAL A 96 8.21 5.85 7.68
CA VAL A 96 7.38 6.01 6.49
C VAL A 96 7.20 7.52 6.25
N LYS A 97 8.07 8.08 5.41
CA LYS A 97 7.86 9.47 4.96
C LYS A 97 6.59 9.53 4.10
N PRO A 98 5.73 10.54 4.30
CA PRO A 98 4.58 10.76 3.43
C PRO A 98 5.08 10.97 2.00
N GLY A 99 4.72 10.04 1.09
CA GLY A 99 5.11 10.20 -0.31
C GLY A 99 4.32 11.35 -0.93
N LYS A 100 4.98 12.15 -1.79
CA LYS A 100 4.36 13.23 -2.55
C LYS A 100 3.20 12.72 -3.41
N PHE A 101 2.15 13.51 -3.54
CA PHE A 101 1.06 13.34 -4.50
C PHE A 101 0.66 14.71 -5.04
N LEU A 102 -0.10 14.74 -6.12
CA LEU A 102 -0.72 15.95 -6.66
C LEU A 102 -2.18 15.98 -6.19
N THR A 103 -2.67 17.16 -5.79
CA THR A 103 -4.11 17.36 -5.57
C THR A 103 -4.86 17.23 -6.89
N TRP A 104 -6.19 17.19 -6.86
CA TRP A 104 -6.97 17.16 -8.10
C TRP A 104 -6.81 18.47 -8.90
N GLU A 105 -6.79 19.59 -8.20
CA GLU A 105 -6.60 20.92 -8.77
C GLU A 105 -5.26 21.02 -9.51
N GLU A 106 -4.18 20.50 -8.91
CA GLU A 106 -2.86 20.46 -9.55
C GLU A 106 -2.82 19.48 -10.73
N LEU A 107 -3.45 18.31 -10.60
CA LEU A 107 -3.40 17.24 -11.60
C LEU A 107 -4.24 17.58 -12.83
N SER A 108 -5.41 18.17 -12.65
CA SER A 108 -6.41 18.38 -13.69
C SER A 108 -5.96 19.38 -14.76
N VAL A 109 -5.06 20.30 -14.42
CA VAL A 109 -4.53 21.32 -15.33
C VAL A 109 -3.31 20.85 -16.13
N ILE A 110 -2.76 19.67 -15.82
CA ILE A 110 -1.58 19.11 -16.50
C ILE A 110 -2.02 18.31 -17.72
N ASP A 111 -1.50 18.65 -18.89
CA ASP A 111 -1.66 17.85 -20.09
C ASP A 111 -0.56 16.77 -20.18
N PHE A 112 -0.98 15.51 -20.09
CA PHE A 112 -0.12 14.34 -20.29
C PHE A 112 -0.28 13.74 -21.70
N GLY A 113 -0.86 14.48 -22.64
CA GLY A 113 -1.16 14.06 -24.00
C GLY A 113 -2.08 12.83 -24.01
N LYS A 114 -1.77 11.85 -24.84
CA LYS A 114 -2.57 10.59 -24.96
C LYS A 114 -2.73 9.80 -23.67
N GLN A 115 -2.06 10.17 -22.58
CA GLN A 115 -2.16 9.47 -21.29
C GLN A 115 -2.99 10.24 -20.24
N THR A 116 -3.44 11.45 -20.55
CA THR A 116 -4.22 12.30 -19.63
C THR A 116 -5.44 11.55 -19.10
N ALA A 117 -6.26 10.95 -19.97
CA ALA A 117 -7.44 10.19 -19.54
C ALA A 117 -7.11 9.03 -18.59
N ARG A 118 -5.99 8.29 -18.82
CA ARG A 118 -5.56 7.19 -17.95
C ARG A 118 -5.11 7.67 -16.56
N ILE A 119 -4.35 8.76 -16.54
CA ILE A 119 -3.86 9.36 -15.29
C ILE A 119 -5.03 9.90 -14.48
N GLN A 120 -5.95 10.63 -15.11
CA GLN A 120 -7.16 11.15 -14.48
C GLN A 120 -8.07 10.03 -13.99
N PHE A 121 -8.28 8.96 -14.78
CA PHE A 121 -9.08 7.82 -14.35
C PHE A 121 -8.52 7.19 -13.06
N LEU A 122 -7.21 6.97 -12.97
CA LEU A 122 -6.57 6.42 -11.76
C LEU A 122 -6.74 7.35 -10.55
N ALA A 123 -6.66 8.66 -10.76
CA ALA A 123 -6.82 9.67 -9.72
C ALA A 123 -8.28 9.82 -9.25
N LEU A 124 -9.26 9.62 -10.13
CA LEU A 124 -10.68 9.79 -9.83
C LEU A 124 -11.34 8.52 -9.26
N HIS A 125 -10.78 7.33 -9.50
CA HIS A 125 -11.37 6.06 -9.06
C HIS A 125 -10.50 5.31 -8.03
N GLY A 126 -9.30 5.81 -7.76
CA GLY A 126 -8.41 5.24 -6.76
C GLY A 126 -7.99 3.78 -7.00
N CYS A 127 -8.07 3.31 -8.24
CA CYS A 127 -7.65 1.95 -8.61
C CYS A 127 -6.15 1.76 -8.40
N ARG A 128 -5.74 0.56 -7.91
CA ARG A 128 -4.35 0.13 -8.10
C ARG A 128 -4.11 -0.10 -9.58
N TYR A 129 -2.89 0.16 -10.08
CA TYR A 129 -2.62 -0.02 -11.50
C TYR A 129 -2.98 -1.42 -12.02
N GLY A 130 -2.66 -2.46 -11.24
CA GLY A 130 -3.02 -3.84 -11.59
C GLY A 130 -4.53 -4.10 -11.63
N GLU A 131 -5.32 -3.40 -10.84
CA GLU A 131 -6.78 -3.44 -10.90
C GLU A 131 -7.28 -2.77 -12.18
N ALA A 132 -6.79 -1.56 -12.49
CA ALA A 132 -7.17 -0.85 -13.71
C ALA A 132 -6.81 -1.62 -15.00
N VAL A 133 -5.68 -2.35 -15.03
CA VAL A 133 -5.31 -3.23 -16.16
C VAL A 133 -6.26 -4.40 -16.33
N ALA A 134 -6.87 -4.88 -15.25
CA ALA A 134 -7.80 -6.02 -15.29
C ALA A 134 -9.25 -5.62 -15.57
N LEU A 135 -9.58 -4.32 -15.46
CA LEU A 135 -10.92 -3.81 -15.76
C LEU A 135 -11.27 -3.99 -17.23
N LEU A 136 -12.52 -4.36 -17.47
CA LEU A 136 -13.17 -4.42 -18.76
C LEU A 136 -14.34 -3.44 -18.79
N GLU A 137 -14.83 -3.08 -19.96
CA GLU A 137 -16.03 -2.24 -20.09
C GLU A 137 -17.25 -2.87 -19.42
N SER A 138 -17.35 -4.21 -19.43
CA SER A 138 -18.38 -4.96 -18.73
C SER A 138 -18.36 -4.85 -17.20
N ASP A 139 -17.27 -4.36 -16.61
CA ASP A 139 -17.17 -4.10 -15.17
C ASP A 139 -17.71 -2.69 -14.81
N ILE A 140 -18.22 -1.94 -15.80
CA ILE A 140 -18.75 -0.60 -15.64
C ILE A 140 -20.24 -0.60 -15.99
N TYR A 141 -21.07 -0.56 -14.97
CA TYR A 141 -22.52 -0.54 -15.11
C TYR A 141 -23.17 0.18 -13.92
N ASP A 142 -24.40 0.60 -14.06
CA ASP A 142 -25.19 1.34 -13.05
C ASP A 142 -24.48 2.60 -12.51
N GLY A 143 -23.67 3.26 -13.36
CA GLY A 143 -22.89 4.44 -12.95
C GLY A 143 -21.74 4.14 -12.01
N LEU A 144 -21.34 2.88 -11.89
CA LEU A 144 -20.28 2.41 -11.00
C LEU A 144 -19.17 1.68 -11.77
N VAL A 145 -17.96 1.70 -11.21
CA VAL A 145 -16.83 0.86 -11.60
C VAL A 145 -16.69 -0.25 -10.57
N HIS A 146 -16.90 -1.50 -11.00
CA HIS A 146 -16.82 -2.69 -10.15
C HIS A 146 -15.43 -3.28 -10.20
N ILE A 147 -14.69 -3.20 -9.09
CA ILE A 147 -13.31 -3.64 -8.98
C ILE A 147 -13.29 -4.93 -8.17
N ASN A 148 -13.09 -6.08 -8.81
CA ASN A 148 -13.10 -7.40 -8.19
C ASN A 148 -11.89 -8.26 -8.55
N LYS A 149 -11.04 -7.81 -9.47
CA LYS A 149 -9.88 -8.52 -10.00
C LYS A 149 -8.66 -7.62 -10.19
N SER A 150 -7.51 -8.20 -10.41
CA SER A 150 -6.26 -7.51 -10.75
C SER A 150 -5.48 -8.30 -11.79
N ALA A 151 -4.50 -7.68 -12.45
CA ALA A 151 -3.63 -8.35 -13.44
C ALA A 151 -2.85 -9.55 -12.87
N ALA A 152 -2.84 -9.73 -11.54
CA ALA A 152 -2.22 -10.88 -10.87
C ALA A 152 -3.24 -11.96 -10.43
N GLY A 153 -4.50 -11.88 -10.90
CA GLY A 153 -5.62 -12.73 -10.49
C GLY A 153 -6.62 -11.99 -9.60
N ASP A 154 -7.40 -12.72 -8.82
CA ASP A 154 -8.39 -12.15 -7.90
C ASP A 154 -7.77 -11.18 -6.89
N THR A 155 -8.58 -10.28 -6.36
CA THR A 155 -8.11 -9.36 -5.32
C THR A 155 -7.65 -10.14 -4.09
N LYS A 156 -6.48 -9.80 -3.53
CA LYS A 156 -5.86 -10.51 -2.41
C LYS A 156 -6.71 -10.56 -1.13
N THR A 157 -7.74 -9.72 -1.03
CA THR A 157 -8.60 -9.60 0.16
C THR A 157 -10.03 -9.33 -0.27
N VAL A 158 -10.98 -9.77 0.56
CA VAL A 158 -12.42 -9.47 0.38
C VAL A 158 -12.66 -7.95 0.27
N ALA A 159 -11.93 -7.15 1.03
CA ALA A 159 -11.99 -5.68 0.97
C ALA A 159 -11.51 -5.11 -0.38
N GLY A 160 -10.81 -5.90 -1.19
CA GLY A 160 -10.44 -5.51 -2.56
C GLY A 160 -11.64 -5.43 -3.50
N ASN A 161 -12.69 -6.24 -3.25
CA ASN A 161 -13.93 -6.20 -4.02
C ASN A 161 -14.76 -5.00 -3.60
N ARG A 162 -14.94 -4.07 -4.52
CA ARG A 162 -15.65 -2.81 -4.26
C ARG A 162 -16.22 -2.22 -5.53
N ALA A 163 -17.22 -1.37 -5.36
CA ALA A 163 -17.71 -0.48 -6.40
C ALA A 163 -17.41 0.97 -6.01
N VAL A 164 -17.05 1.79 -7.00
CA VAL A 164 -16.83 3.23 -6.84
C VAL A 164 -17.60 3.98 -7.93
N PRO A 165 -18.06 5.23 -7.67
CA PRO A 165 -18.75 6.02 -8.69
C PRO A 165 -17.89 6.19 -9.95
N LEU A 166 -18.53 6.09 -11.13
CA LEU A 166 -17.88 6.39 -12.41
C LEU A 166 -17.79 7.90 -12.58
N LEU A 167 -16.60 8.47 -12.43
CA LEU A 167 -16.35 9.91 -12.48
C LEU A 167 -15.68 10.35 -13.79
N SER A 168 -15.25 9.43 -14.63
CA SER A 168 -14.72 9.69 -15.98
C SER A 168 -14.85 8.45 -16.87
N PRO A 169 -14.88 8.59 -18.20
CA PRO A 169 -14.91 7.47 -19.13
C PRO A 169 -13.73 6.52 -18.91
N PHE A 170 -13.94 5.22 -19.11
CA PHE A 170 -12.89 4.22 -19.01
C PHE A 170 -11.95 4.27 -20.24
N PRO A 171 -10.65 4.55 -20.04
CA PRO A 171 -9.71 4.74 -21.16
C PRO A 171 -9.00 3.45 -21.60
N GLY A 172 -9.27 2.31 -20.96
CA GLY A 172 -8.50 1.08 -21.11
C GLY A 172 -7.05 1.23 -20.63
N PHE A 173 -6.41 0.12 -20.22
CA PHE A 173 -5.05 0.14 -19.69
C PHE A 173 -4.15 -0.94 -20.30
N ALA A 174 -2.89 -0.57 -20.60
CA ALA A 174 -1.87 -1.53 -21.02
C ALA A 174 -1.26 -2.22 -19.79
N LYS A 175 -0.66 -3.42 -19.98
CA LYS A 175 -0.01 -4.16 -18.88
C LYS A 175 1.16 -3.41 -18.24
N SER A 176 1.84 -2.53 -18.97
CA SER A 176 3.02 -1.79 -18.48
C SER A 176 2.69 -0.35 -18.09
N GLN A 177 3.01 0.01 -16.85
CA GLN A 177 2.87 1.40 -16.35
C GLN A 177 4.06 2.31 -16.65
N LYS A 178 5.10 1.83 -17.36
CA LYS A 178 6.36 2.58 -17.55
C LYS A 178 6.14 3.98 -18.14
N ARG A 179 5.24 4.10 -19.13
CA ARG A 179 4.96 5.38 -19.78
C ARG A 179 4.29 6.39 -18.83
N LEU A 180 3.33 5.94 -18.02
CA LEU A 180 2.70 6.78 -17.01
C LEU A 180 3.70 7.20 -15.94
N ALA A 181 4.53 6.26 -15.49
CA ALA A 181 5.57 6.54 -14.50
C ALA A 181 6.59 7.57 -15.01
N ALA A 182 6.99 7.49 -16.28
CA ALA A 182 7.89 8.47 -16.90
C ALA A 182 7.27 9.88 -16.93
N LEU A 183 5.99 10.01 -17.28
CA LEU A 183 5.27 11.29 -17.33
C LEU A 183 5.05 11.91 -15.95
N LEU A 184 4.89 11.08 -14.91
CA LEU A 184 4.68 11.55 -13.53
C LEU A 184 5.99 11.87 -12.79
N LYS A 185 7.12 11.31 -13.25
CA LYS A 185 8.44 11.49 -12.61
C LYS A 185 8.87 12.96 -12.45
N PRO A 186 8.69 13.87 -13.44
CA PRO A 186 9.06 15.29 -13.30
C PRO A 186 8.36 15.99 -12.12
N TYR A 187 7.15 15.55 -11.77
CA TYR A 187 6.37 16.08 -10.66
C TYR A 187 6.74 15.45 -9.30
N GLY A 188 7.68 14.51 -9.29
CA GLY A 188 8.12 13.79 -8.08
C GLY A 188 7.07 12.81 -7.54
N VAL A 189 6.12 12.37 -8.37
CA VAL A 189 5.04 11.46 -7.98
C VAL A 189 5.10 10.15 -8.77
N THR A 190 4.45 9.11 -8.25
CA THR A 190 4.39 7.77 -8.86
C THR A 190 2.97 7.47 -9.35
N VAL A 191 2.81 6.43 -10.17
CA VAL A 191 1.46 5.95 -10.55
C VAL A 191 0.63 5.59 -9.31
N HIS A 192 1.25 5.04 -8.26
CA HIS A 192 0.55 4.74 -7.01
C HIS A 192 0.14 5.99 -6.23
N SER A 193 0.83 7.12 -6.43
CA SER A 193 0.47 8.40 -5.79
C SER A 193 -0.88 8.94 -6.26
N LEU A 194 -1.34 8.59 -7.47
CA LEU A 194 -2.67 8.95 -7.98
C LEU A 194 -3.80 8.44 -7.08
N ARG A 195 -3.59 7.31 -6.42
CA ARG A 195 -4.53 6.80 -5.43
C ARG A 195 -4.57 7.65 -4.15
N LYS A 196 -3.49 8.40 -3.84
CA LYS A 196 -3.49 9.41 -2.77
C LYS A 196 -4.27 10.65 -3.17
N THR A 197 -4.21 11.03 -4.46
CA THR A 197 -5.07 12.07 -5.03
C THR A 197 -6.55 11.71 -4.82
N TYR A 198 -6.95 10.46 -5.10
CA TYR A 198 -8.31 9.99 -4.81
C TYR A 198 -8.69 10.10 -3.33
N ALA A 199 -7.80 9.66 -2.44
CA ALA A 199 -8.04 9.79 -1.01
C ALA A 199 -8.20 11.26 -0.57
N HIS A 200 -7.42 12.18 -1.17
CA HIS A 200 -7.55 13.61 -0.97
C HIS A 200 -8.90 14.13 -1.47
N ILE A 201 -9.36 13.72 -2.67
CA ILE A 201 -10.68 14.06 -3.21
C ILE A 201 -11.78 13.60 -2.23
N LEU A 202 -11.75 12.35 -1.78
CA LEU A 202 -12.74 11.82 -0.83
C LEU A 202 -12.77 12.61 0.48
N LYS A 203 -11.59 13.02 0.98
CA LYS A 203 -11.49 13.85 2.17
C LYS A 203 -12.08 15.25 1.94
N SER A 204 -11.67 15.93 0.87
CA SER A 204 -12.16 17.27 0.52
C SER A 204 -13.67 17.29 0.25
N SER A 205 -14.22 16.16 -0.22
CA SER A 205 -15.67 15.92 -0.37
C SER A 205 -16.36 15.51 0.94
N GLN A 206 -15.68 15.60 2.09
CA GLN A 206 -16.20 15.25 3.43
C GLN A 206 -16.73 13.81 3.54
N ILE A 207 -16.26 12.90 2.71
CA ILE A 207 -16.62 11.48 2.80
C ILE A 207 -16.04 10.89 4.08
N HIS A 208 -16.88 10.26 4.89
CA HIS A 208 -16.45 9.65 6.15
C HIS A 208 -15.34 8.63 5.94
N VAL A 209 -14.33 8.61 6.82
CA VAL A 209 -13.11 7.80 6.68
C VAL A 209 -13.38 6.30 6.48
N THR A 210 -14.43 5.76 7.10
CA THR A 210 -14.80 4.34 6.94
C THR A 210 -15.37 4.05 5.55
N THR A 211 -16.16 4.97 5.00
CA THR A 211 -16.68 4.88 3.62
C THR A 211 -15.54 5.02 2.63
N ALA A 212 -14.66 5.99 2.82
CA ALA A 212 -13.46 6.16 2.00
C ALA A 212 -12.56 4.92 2.03
N ALA A 213 -12.38 4.29 3.20
CA ALA A 213 -11.62 3.04 3.31
C ALA A 213 -12.23 1.90 2.47
N LYS A 214 -13.55 1.77 2.46
CA LYS A 214 -14.28 0.82 1.60
C LYS A 214 -14.07 1.16 0.12
N MET A 215 -14.27 2.43 -0.28
CA MET A 215 -14.08 2.87 -1.67
C MET A 215 -12.63 2.68 -2.13
N MET A 216 -11.66 2.81 -1.24
CA MET A 216 -10.26 2.53 -1.51
C MET A 216 -9.90 1.04 -1.44
N GLY A 217 -10.77 0.17 -0.91
CA GLY A 217 -10.47 -1.26 -0.75
C GLY A 217 -9.32 -1.50 0.22
N HIS A 218 -9.31 -0.80 1.35
CA HIS A 218 -8.40 -1.03 2.47
C HIS A 218 -9.07 -1.95 3.49
N SER A 219 -8.45 -3.08 3.78
CA SER A 219 -8.92 -4.00 4.84
C SER A 219 -8.77 -3.40 6.24
N ASN A 220 -7.83 -2.46 6.41
CA ASN A 220 -7.63 -1.73 7.65
C ASN A 220 -7.89 -0.22 7.41
N PRO A 221 -8.95 0.36 8.01
CA PRO A 221 -9.27 1.79 7.89
C PRO A 221 -8.15 2.74 8.36
N LEU A 222 -7.26 2.28 9.26
CA LEU A 222 -6.11 3.06 9.71
C LEU A 222 -5.18 3.47 8.57
N VAL A 223 -5.15 2.71 7.46
CA VAL A 223 -4.38 3.08 6.26
C VAL A 223 -4.96 4.34 5.62
N THR A 224 -6.30 4.44 5.53
CA THR A 224 -6.99 5.62 5.02
C THR A 224 -6.86 6.78 6.01
N LEU A 225 -7.03 6.52 7.29
CA LEU A 225 -6.91 7.53 8.35
C LEU A 225 -5.54 8.23 8.29
N LYS A 226 -4.45 7.51 8.10
CA LYS A 226 -3.10 8.10 7.95
C LYS A 226 -3.01 9.08 6.77
N ILE A 227 -3.73 8.84 5.68
CA ILE A 227 -3.75 9.77 4.55
C ILE A 227 -4.61 10.99 4.87
N TYR A 228 -5.73 10.79 5.57
CA TYR A 228 -6.63 11.85 6.00
C TYR A 228 -5.98 12.78 7.04
N THR A 229 -5.13 12.27 7.93
CA THR A 229 -4.46 13.05 8.97
C THR A 229 -3.28 13.88 8.47
N LEU A 230 -2.73 13.61 7.29
CA LEU A 230 -1.63 14.39 6.71
C LEU A 230 -2.00 15.81 6.25
N VAL A 231 -3.27 16.21 6.37
CA VAL A 231 -3.82 17.50 5.86
C VAL A 231 -4.44 18.34 7.00
N LEU A 232 -3.99 18.17 8.25
CA LEU A 232 -4.72 18.64 9.44
C LEU A 232 -4.55 20.11 9.84
N ASP A 233 -3.53 20.83 9.42
CA ASP A 233 -3.27 22.16 9.97
C ASP A 233 -4.32 23.21 9.54
N ASP A 234 -4.85 23.14 8.33
CA ASP A 234 -5.92 24.05 7.86
C ASP A 234 -7.33 23.65 8.40
N GLU A 235 -7.49 22.40 8.86
CA GLU A 235 -8.81 21.91 9.33
C GLU A 235 -9.13 22.34 10.76
N ILE A 236 -8.13 22.53 11.61
CA ILE A 236 -8.36 23.00 12.99
C ILE A 236 -9.03 24.37 12.97
N VAL A 237 -8.54 25.28 12.11
CA VAL A 237 -9.12 26.62 11.97
C VAL A 237 -10.55 26.56 11.43
N LYS A 238 -10.80 25.72 10.41
CA LYS A 238 -12.16 25.51 9.85
C LYS A 238 -13.10 24.84 10.84
N SER A 239 -12.59 23.98 11.72
CA SER A 239 -13.39 23.30 12.75
C SER A 239 -13.89 24.29 13.80
N ALA A 240 -13.14 25.32 14.15
CA ALA A 240 -13.58 26.36 15.09
C ALA A 240 -14.86 27.04 14.58
N SER A 241 -14.86 27.50 13.32
CA SER A 241 -16.02 28.14 12.70
C SER A 241 -17.24 27.21 12.59
N ALA A 242 -17.01 25.91 12.32
CA ALA A 242 -18.09 24.92 12.26
C ALA A 242 -18.71 24.66 13.64
N ILE A 243 -17.89 24.61 14.68
CA ILE A 243 -18.35 24.46 16.07
C ILE A 243 -19.15 25.69 16.50
N GLU A 244 -18.68 26.91 16.20
CA GLU A 244 -19.39 28.16 16.48
C GLU A 244 -20.75 28.19 15.78
N ALA A 245 -20.80 27.83 14.48
CA ALA A 245 -22.05 27.78 13.72
C ALA A 245 -23.06 26.76 14.32
N PHE A 246 -22.58 25.60 14.76
CA PHE A 246 -23.40 24.60 15.44
C PHE A 246 -23.93 25.11 16.78
N MET A 247 -23.11 25.80 17.59
CA MET A 247 -23.52 26.34 18.87
C MET A 247 -24.60 27.42 18.71
N VAL A 248 -24.44 28.31 17.71
CA VAL A 248 -25.44 29.36 17.41
C VAL A 248 -26.77 28.70 16.98
N LYS A 249 -26.74 27.75 16.09
CA LYS A 249 -27.94 27.01 15.62
C LYS A 249 -28.66 26.31 16.78
N SER A 250 -27.92 25.59 17.61
CA SER A 250 -28.45 24.89 18.77
C SER A 250 -29.08 25.84 19.82
N SER A 251 -28.55 27.03 19.94
CA SER A 251 -29.10 28.08 20.84
C SER A 251 -30.42 28.64 20.32
N LEU A 252 -30.56 28.83 19.02
CA LEU A 252 -31.77 29.30 18.37
C LEU A 252 -32.90 28.25 18.45
N ASP A 253 -32.59 26.97 18.18
CA ASP A 253 -33.53 25.85 18.28
C ASP A 253 -34.08 25.68 19.74
N ASN A 254 -33.26 25.93 20.74
CA ASN A 254 -33.68 25.86 22.14
C ASN A 254 -34.52 27.08 22.57
N GLN A 255 -34.32 28.25 21.97
CA GLN A 255 -35.19 29.43 22.25
C GLN A 255 -36.55 29.26 21.59
N GLY A 256 -36.63 28.69 20.39
CA GLY A 256 -37.91 28.39 19.70
C GLY A 256 -38.80 27.37 20.44
N LYS A 257 -38.18 26.44 21.18
CA LYS A 257 -38.92 25.47 22.01
C LYS A 257 -39.47 26.03 23.35
N LYS A 258 -38.86 27.10 23.85
CA LYS A 258 -39.34 27.75 25.10
C LYS A 258 -40.53 28.69 24.91
N PHE A 259 -40.87 29.06 23.68
CA PHE A 259 -42.00 29.94 23.37
C PHE A 259 -43.22 29.15 22.78
N ALA A 260 -43.10 27.80 22.71
CA ALA A 260 -44.16 26.93 22.21
C ALA A 260 -44.77 26.00 23.27
N SER A 261 -44.53 26.32 24.57
CA SER A 261 -45.12 25.61 25.73
C SER A 261 -45.99 26.50 26.56
#